data_eaf9eef465a91b827a93300bf75b29ad
#
_entry.id   eaf9eef465a91b827a93300bf75b29ad
#
_cell.length_a   1.000
_cell.length_b   1.000
_cell.length_c   1.000
_cell.angle_alpha   90.00
_cell.angle_beta   90.00
_cell.angle_gamma   90.00
#
_symmetry.space_group_name_H-M   'P 1'
#
loop_
_entity.id
_entity.type
_entity.pdbx_description
1 polymer ?
#
loop_
_entity_poly.entity_id
_entity_poly.type
_entity_poly.pdbx_seq_one_letter_code
_entity_poly.pdbx_strand_id
1 'polypeptide(L)'
;LFRSRIEEIFREGKQKRVLLADEVGLGKTIIAREVIDRVRQIRSDVHDDMFRVVYVCSNINIVHQNTKNLGMQKQLDISESRLSMQHLIIHEEMAALKEEGKYREDGIYEEGMMPELLIPLTPGTSLTMSSGYGNMNERALMYNILIRMDELKEHKGFLNRFCQFYPKLNQKNWNWYVNAYSTRVEKCGDDYISKMHNRLFRNELFLDCYHRLIEYIENKNKEWNEKSHILNRLRVAFAQVSIEE
;
A
#
# COMPACT_ATOMS: atom_id res chain seq x y z
N LEU A 1 17.22 31.52 -1.95
CA LEU A 1 17.48 31.09 -0.55
C LEU A 1 16.81 29.76 -0.20
N PHE A 2 15.52 29.57 -0.45
CA PHE A 2 14.80 28.34 -0.13
C PHE A 2 15.23 27.16 -1.02
N ARG A 3 15.41 27.39 -2.32
CA ARG A 3 15.79 26.41 -3.33
C ARG A 3 17.17 25.79 -3.05
N SER A 4 18.18 26.61 -2.75
CA SER A 4 19.53 26.16 -2.41
C SER A 4 19.58 25.34 -1.11
N ARG A 5 18.73 25.67 -0.14
CA ARG A 5 18.68 24.94 1.14
C ARG A 5 18.00 23.57 1.00
N ILE A 6 17.04 23.42 0.09
CA ILE A 6 16.45 22.11 -0.24
C ILE A 6 17.46 21.19 -0.91
N GLU A 7 18.23 21.71 -1.86
CA GLU A 7 19.33 20.96 -2.50
C GLU A 7 20.34 20.45 -1.48
N GLU A 8 20.78 21.32 -0.57
CA GLU A 8 21.71 20.95 0.50
C GLU A 8 21.12 19.85 1.40
N ILE A 9 19.84 19.96 1.79
CA ILE A 9 19.17 18.98 2.64
C ILE A 9 19.09 17.59 1.99
N PHE A 10 18.71 17.53 0.71
CA PHE A 10 18.48 16.24 0.02
C PHE A 10 19.73 15.62 -0.59
N ARG A 11 20.71 16.42 -1.04
CA ARG A 11 21.98 15.92 -1.60
C ARG A 11 22.97 15.48 -0.52
N GLU A 12 23.08 16.22 0.58
CA GLU A 12 24.05 15.91 1.63
C GLU A 12 23.58 14.80 2.60
N GLY A 13 22.34 14.36 2.51
CA GLY A 13 21.80 13.25 3.28
C GLY A 13 21.72 13.46 4.81
N LYS A 14 22.10 14.65 5.30
CA LYS A 14 22.19 14.95 6.73
C LYS A 14 20.83 15.18 7.41
N GLN A 15 19.85 15.70 6.68
CA GLN A 15 18.53 15.96 7.21
C GLN A 15 17.45 15.59 6.20
N LYS A 16 16.57 14.66 6.59
CA LYS A 16 15.47 14.16 5.73
C LYS A 16 14.11 14.78 6.06
N ARG A 17 14.04 15.77 6.95
CA ARG A 17 12.79 16.37 7.44
C ARG A 17 12.90 17.89 7.42
N VAL A 18 11.88 18.55 6.87
CA VAL A 18 11.76 20.01 6.82
C VAL A 18 10.38 20.40 7.33
N LEU A 19 10.31 21.33 8.25
CA LEU A 19 9.08 21.96 8.69
C LEU A 19 8.92 23.31 7.99
N LEU A 20 7.85 23.47 7.24
CA LEU A 20 7.41 24.74 6.68
C LEU A 20 6.23 25.30 7.49
N ALA A 21 6.52 26.16 8.45
CA ALA A 21 5.53 26.84 9.27
C ALA A 21 5.27 28.22 8.68
N ASP A 22 4.15 28.38 7.96
CA ASP A 22 3.74 29.62 7.32
C ASP A 22 2.22 29.79 7.41
N GLU A 23 1.73 31.02 7.26
CA GLU A 23 0.29 31.32 7.32
C GLU A 23 -0.51 30.68 6.19
N VAL A 24 -1.81 30.58 6.38
CA VAL A 24 -2.73 30.03 5.36
C VAL A 24 -2.74 30.97 4.15
N GLY A 25 -2.66 30.41 2.94
CA GLY A 25 -2.73 31.19 1.69
C GLY A 25 -1.38 31.65 1.11
N LEU A 26 -0.26 31.47 1.82
CA LEU A 26 1.07 31.92 1.36
C LEU A 26 1.78 30.94 0.41
N GLY A 27 1.04 30.14 -0.35
CA GLY A 27 1.61 29.35 -1.44
C GLY A 27 2.34 28.08 -1.04
N LYS A 28 2.04 27.48 0.14
CA LYS A 28 2.67 26.22 0.59
C LYS A 28 2.62 25.10 -0.46
N THR A 29 1.55 25.01 -1.23
CA THR A 29 1.41 24.02 -2.32
C THR A 29 2.38 24.30 -3.47
N ILE A 30 2.66 25.57 -3.77
CA ILE A 30 3.65 25.96 -4.78
C ILE A 30 5.04 25.53 -4.31
N ILE A 31 5.35 25.80 -3.05
CA ILE A 31 6.62 25.39 -2.45
C ILE A 31 6.76 23.86 -2.47
N ALA A 32 5.69 23.13 -2.12
CA ALA A 32 5.67 21.67 -2.16
C ALA A 32 5.94 21.13 -3.59
N ARG A 33 5.32 21.75 -4.61
CA ARG A 33 5.56 21.43 -6.01
C ARG A 33 7.02 21.65 -6.41
N GLU A 34 7.60 22.79 -6.08
CA GLU A 34 9.01 23.07 -6.36
C GLU A 34 9.97 22.07 -5.68
N VAL A 35 9.64 21.64 -4.45
CA VAL A 35 10.37 20.58 -3.75
C VAL A 35 10.25 19.25 -4.50
N ILE A 36 9.05 18.87 -4.91
CA ILE A 36 8.79 17.64 -5.67
C ILE A 36 9.59 17.65 -6.97
N ASP A 37 9.54 18.75 -7.74
CA ASP A 37 10.26 18.89 -9.01
C ASP A 37 11.78 18.74 -8.80
N ARG A 38 12.30 19.30 -7.73
CA ARG A 38 13.72 19.21 -7.42
C ARG A 38 14.15 17.83 -6.95
N VAL A 39 13.36 17.20 -6.08
CA VAL A 39 13.66 15.83 -5.62
C VAL A 39 13.53 14.83 -6.77
N ARG A 40 12.55 15.00 -7.66
CA ARG A 40 12.39 14.21 -8.90
C ARG A 40 13.69 14.21 -9.70
N GLN A 41 14.29 15.38 -9.93
CA GLN A 41 15.55 15.51 -10.65
C GLN A 41 16.69 14.77 -9.95
N ILE A 42 16.84 14.95 -8.63
CA ILE A 42 17.86 14.25 -7.84
C ILE A 42 17.67 12.73 -7.91
N ARG A 43 16.43 12.24 -7.87
CA ARG A 43 16.12 10.81 -7.94
C ARG A 43 16.39 10.24 -9.33
N SER A 44 16.13 11.00 -10.37
CA SER A 44 16.52 10.66 -11.74
C SER A 44 18.05 10.55 -11.89
N ASP A 45 18.79 11.50 -11.32
CA ASP A 45 20.27 11.50 -11.35
C ASP A 45 20.90 10.27 -10.65
N VAL A 46 20.19 9.66 -9.68
CA VAL A 46 20.66 8.45 -8.97
C VAL A 46 20.03 7.16 -9.51
N HIS A 47 19.36 7.24 -10.65
CA HIS A 47 18.77 6.09 -11.36
C HIS A 47 17.74 5.32 -10.54
N ASP A 48 16.81 6.02 -9.90
CA ASP A 48 15.65 5.37 -9.28
C ASP A 48 14.75 4.75 -10.35
N ASP A 49 14.15 3.63 -10.01
CA ASP A 49 13.23 2.91 -10.88
C ASP A 49 11.85 3.57 -11.02
N MET A 50 11.42 4.30 -9.98
CA MET A 50 10.15 5.02 -9.94
C MET A 50 10.19 6.16 -8.91
N PHE A 51 9.64 7.33 -9.27
CA PHE A 51 9.47 8.44 -8.35
C PHE A 51 8.14 8.38 -7.62
N ARG A 52 8.17 8.16 -6.31
CA ARG A 52 6.96 8.05 -5.47
C ARG A 52 6.85 9.21 -4.50
N VAL A 53 5.66 9.81 -4.43
CA VAL A 53 5.33 10.89 -3.50
C VAL A 53 4.13 10.47 -2.65
N VAL A 54 4.29 10.44 -1.34
CA VAL A 54 3.19 10.22 -0.40
C VAL A 54 2.66 11.56 0.08
N TYR A 55 1.41 11.86 -0.24
CA TYR A 55 0.74 13.08 0.19
C TYR A 55 -0.23 12.80 1.33
N VAL A 56 0.11 13.23 2.53
CA VAL A 56 -0.71 13.02 3.74
C VAL A 56 -1.46 14.28 4.09
N CYS A 57 -2.78 14.21 4.24
CA CYS A 57 -3.60 15.35 4.67
C CYS A 57 -4.81 14.91 5.52
N SER A 58 -5.50 15.90 6.11
CA SER A 58 -6.57 15.64 7.08
C SER A 58 -7.84 15.06 6.48
N ASN A 59 -8.17 15.34 5.24
CA ASN A 59 -9.40 14.83 4.61
C ASN A 59 -9.31 14.77 3.07
N ILE A 60 -10.25 14.02 2.50
CA ILE A 60 -10.32 13.70 1.07
C ILE A 60 -10.53 14.94 0.18
N ASN A 61 -11.29 15.94 0.63
CA ASN A 61 -11.55 17.13 -0.16
C ASN A 61 -10.27 17.95 -0.38
N ILE A 62 -9.43 18.02 0.65
CA ILE A 62 -8.11 18.67 0.56
C ILE A 62 -7.20 17.89 -0.41
N VAL A 63 -7.28 16.55 -0.41
CA VAL A 63 -6.55 15.74 -1.40
C VAL A 63 -6.94 16.17 -2.82
N HIS A 64 -8.23 16.11 -3.16
CA HIS A 64 -8.71 16.43 -4.50
C HIS A 64 -8.36 17.85 -4.96
N GLN A 65 -8.33 18.80 -4.02
CA GLN A 65 -7.97 20.19 -4.30
C GLN A 65 -6.47 20.37 -4.56
N ASN A 66 -5.62 19.75 -3.74
CA ASN A 66 -4.19 20.05 -3.74
C ASN A 66 -3.38 19.16 -4.68
N THR A 67 -3.75 17.88 -4.84
CA THR A 67 -2.95 16.93 -5.63
C THR A 67 -2.82 17.33 -7.09
N LYS A 68 -3.86 17.96 -7.67
CA LYS A 68 -3.81 18.50 -9.03
C LYS A 68 -2.73 19.57 -9.22
N ASN A 69 -2.38 20.27 -8.14
CA ASN A 69 -1.41 21.36 -8.16
C ASN A 69 0.03 20.89 -7.86
N LEU A 70 0.23 19.62 -7.51
CA LEU A 70 1.56 19.08 -7.18
C LEU A 70 2.39 18.70 -8.41
N GLY A 71 1.82 18.72 -9.62
CA GLY A 71 2.55 18.49 -10.86
C GLY A 71 2.98 17.01 -11.08
N MET A 72 2.29 16.05 -10.45
CA MET A 72 2.54 14.63 -10.64
C MET A 72 1.75 14.08 -11.83
N GLN A 73 2.37 13.20 -12.61
CA GLN A 73 1.76 12.61 -13.82
C GLN A 73 0.65 11.62 -13.49
N LYS A 74 0.82 10.82 -12.44
CA LYS A 74 -0.14 9.79 -12.04
C LYS A 74 -0.44 9.86 -10.56
N GLN A 75 -1.72 9.69 -10.23
CA GLN A 75 -2.22 9.65 -8.85
C GLN A 75 -3.03 8.37 -8.64
N LEU A 76 -2.78 7.69 -7.52
CA LEU A 76 -3.63 6.58 -7.08
C LEU A 76 -5.03 7.04 -6.69
N ASP A 77 -6.03 6.21 -6.95
CA ASP A 77 -7.39 6.45 -6.47
C ASP A 77 -7.41 6.39 -4.93
N ILE A 78 -7.94 7.45 -4.34
CA ILE A 78 -8.02 7.55 -2.88
C ILE A 78 -8.99 6.53 -2.28
N SER A 79 -9.97 6.03 -3.02
CA SER A 79 -10.87 4.98 -2.57
C SER A 79 -10.14 3.66 -2.28
N GLU A 80 -9.01 3.44 -2.95
CA GLU A 80 -8.11 2.30 -2.77
C GLU A 80 -6.90 2.61 -1.88
N SER A 81 -6.80 3.80 -1.32
CA SER A 81 -5.63 4.28 -0.57
C SER A 81 -5.47 3.67 0.84
N ARG A 82 -6.16 2.57 1.14
CA ARG A 82 -5.96 1.87 2.41
C ARG A 82 -4.55 1.32 2.53
N LEU A 83 -3.89 1.65 3.63
CA LEU A 83 -2.49 1.32 3.83
C LEU A 83 -2.23 -0.20 3.71
N SER A 84 -3.15 -1.03 4.22
CA SER A 84 -3.08 -2.50 4.11
C SER A 84 -3.18 -3.07 2.69
N MET A 85 -3.45 -2.23 1.69
CA MET A 85 -3.65 -2.64 0.29
C MET A 85 -2.63 -2.01 -0.67
N GLN A 86 -1.85 -1.03 -0.21
CA GLN A 86 -0.97 -0.24 -1.09
C GLN A 86 0.12 -1.08 -1.75
N HIS A 87 0.63 -2.10 -1.07
CA HIS A 87 1.60 -3.02 -1.68
C HIS A 87 1.08 -3.65 -2.99
N LEU A 88 -0.21 -4.02 -3.06
CA LEU A 88 -0.78 -4.54 -4.31
C LEU A 88 -0.84 -3.47 -5.39
N ILE A 89 -1.33 -2.28 -5.05
CA ILE A 89 -1.54 -1.19 -6.01
C ILE A 89 -0.22 -0.73 -6.62
N ILE A 90 0.83 -0.61 -5.81
CA ILE A 90 2.17 -0.28 -6.28
C ILE A 90 2.68 -1.35 -7.27
N HIS A 91 2.53 -2.62 -6.92
CA HIS A 91 2.95 -3.71 -7.82
C HIS A 91 2.13 -3.79 -9.11
N GLU A 92 0.81 -3.51 -9.07
CA GLU A 92 -0.02 -3.41 -10.27
C GLU A 92 0.46 -2.28 -11.19
N GLU A 93 0.81 -1.12 -10.64
CA GLU A 93 1.36 -0.01 -11.41
C GLU A 93 2.71 -0.37 -12.03
N MET A 94 3.59 -1.00 -11.28
CA MET A 94 4.88 -1.48 -11.79
C MET A 94 4.69 -2.53 -12.91
N ALA A 95 3.75 -3.47 -12.74
CA ALA A 95 3.45 -4.46 -13.76
C ALA A 95 2.91 -3.82 -15.06
N ALA A 96 2.00 -2.86 -14.94
CA ALA A 96 1.47 -2.12 -16.09
C ALA A 96 2.58 -1.35 -16.82
N LEU A 97 3.48 -0.69 -16.08
CA LEU A 97 4.62 0.03 -16.67
C LEU A 97 5.62 -0.90 -17.37
N LYS A 98 5.81 -2.12 -16.85
CA LYS A 98 6.62 -3.16 -17.50
C LYS A 98 5.99 -3.63 -18.81
N GLU A 99 4.68 -3.90 -18.83
CA GLU A 99 3.93 -4.28 -20.01
C GLU A 99 3.98 -3.18 -21.10
N GLU A 100 3.93 -1.91 -20.70
CA GLU A 100 4.03 -0.76 -21.60
C GLU A 100 5.48 -0.47 -22.05
N GLY A 101 6.48 -1.19 -21.54
CA GLY A 101 7.90 -0.94 -21.80
C GLY A 101 8.42 0.37 -21.21
N LYS A 102 7.70 0.95 -20.25
CA LYS A 102 8.04 2.22 -19.59
C LYS A 102 8.81 2.03 -18.28
N TYR A 103 8.82 0.83 -17.72
CA TYR A 103 9.56 0.53 -16.50
C TYR A 103 10.93 -0.07 -16.81
N ARG A 104 11.97 0.46 -16.19
CA ARG A 104 13.35 0.02 -16.33
C ARG A 104 13.95 -0.28 -14.97
N GLU A 105 14.42 -1.50 -14.80
CA GLU A 105 15.06 -1.95 -13.54
C GLU A 105 16.40 -1.27 -13.29
N ASP A 106 17.08 -0.83 -14.36
CA ASP A 106 18.34 -0.06 -14.28
C ASP A 106 18.14 1.40 -13.87
N GLY A 107 16.89 1.88 -13.80
CA GLY A 107 16.55 3.26 -13.45
C GLY A 107 17.07 4.31 -14.44
N ILE A 108 17.52 3.90 -15.63
CA ILE A 108 18.07 4.82 -16.65
C ILE A 108 16.94 5.25 -17.57
N TYR A 109 16.48 6.46 -17.39
CA TYR A 109 15.40 7.06 -18.20
C TYR A 109 15.90 8.31 -18.93
N GLU A 110 15.28 8.59 -20.08
CA GLU A 110 15.39 9.91 -20.69
C GLU A 110 14.76 10.97 -19.77
N GLU A 111 15.16 12.22 -19.92
CA GLU A 111 14.66 13.31 -19.10
C GLU A 111 13.11 13.38 -19.11
N GLY A 112 12.50 13.33 -17.94
CA GLY A 112 11.05 13.36 -17.78
C GLY A 112 10.34 12.04 -18.07
N MET A 113 11.03 10.93 -18.37
CA MET A 113 10.43 9.63 -18.66
C MET A 113 10.39 8.69 -17.46
N MET A 114 11.01 9.04 -16.32
CA MET A 114 10.92 8.24 -15.10
C MET A 114 9.46 8.12 -14.64
N PRO A 115 8.95 6.91 -14.40
CA PRO A 115 7.60 6.72 -13.92
C PRO A 115 7.35 7.40 -12.57
N GLU A 116 6.17 7.95 -12.40
CA GLU A 116 5.79 8.70 -11.20
C GLU A 116 4.49 8.20 -10.61
N LEU A 117 4.40 8.22 -9.28
CA LEU A 117 3.20 7.86 -8.56
C LEU A 117 2.96 8.74 -7.34
N LEU A 118 1.81 9.41 -7.31
CA LEU A 118 1.31 10.15 -6.15
C LEU A 118 0.36 9.26 -5.35
N ILE A 119 0.70 9.03 -4.08
CA ILE A 119 -0.06 8.19 -3.15
C ILE A 119 -0.73 9.09 -2.11
N PRO A 120 -2.03 9.41 -2.24
CA PRO A 120 -2.73 10.22 -1.26
C PRO A 120 -3.13 9.39 -0.05
N LEU A 121 -2.85 9.87 1.16
CA LEU A 121 -3.25 9.26 2.42
C LEU A 121 -4.08 10.23 3.26
N THR A 122 -5.17 9.73 3.83
CA THR A 122 -5.94 10.47 4.85
C THR A 122 -6.25 9.59 6.06
N PRO A 123 -6.38 10.16 7.26
CA PRO A 123 -6.75 9.40 8.45
C PRO A 123 -8.05 8.61 8.29
N GLY A 124 -9.05 9.20 7.64
CA GLY A 124 -10.38 8.59 7.49
C GLY A 124 -10.47 7.47 6.47
N THR A 125 -9.59 7.42 5.46
CA THR A 125 -9.60 6.38 4.43
C THR A 125 -8.43 5.40 4.59
N SER A 126 -7.22 5.92 4.75
CA SER A 126 -6.00 5.13 4.65
C SER A 126 -5.59 4.50 5.98
N LEU A 127 -5.77 5.23 7.09
CA LEU A 127 -5.27 4.86 8.41
C LEU A 127 -6.36 4.33 9.36
N THR A 128 -7.57 4.04 8.87
CA THR A 128 -8.67 3.51 9.68
C THR A 128 -8.39 2.06 10.08
N MET A 129 -7.47 1.89 11.04
CA MET A 129 -7.05 0.59 11.58
C MET A 129 -7.74 0.26 12.91
N SER A 130 -8.34 1.25 13.57
CA SER A 130 -8.71 1.19 14.99
C SER A 130 -10.01 0.45 15.28
N SER A 131 -10.86 0.19 14.31
CA SER A 131 -12.15 -0.48 14.60
C SER A 131 -12.52 -1.49 13.52
N GLY A 132 -12.86 -2.70 13.98
CA GLY A 132 -13.43 -3.72 13.15
C GLY A 132 -12.43 -4.53 12.31
N TYR A 133 -12.97 -5.41 11.54
CA TYR A 133 -12.33 -6.47 10.77
C TYR A 133 -12.01 -6.08 9.32
N GLY A 134 -11.99 -4.79 9.02
CA GLY A 134 -11.73 -4.27 7.68
C GLY A 134 -12.92 -4.33 6.72
N ASN A 135 -12.75 -3.73 5.54
CA ASN A 135 -13.72 -3.85 4.47
C ASN A 135 -13.56 -5.16 3.68
N MET A 136 -14.46 -5.41 2.73
CA MET A 136 -14.42 -6.63 1.92
C MET A 136 -13.19 -6.70 1.02
N ASN A 137 -12.73 -5.55 0.51
CA ASN A 137 -11.53 -5.47 -0.34
C ASN A 137 -10.28 -5.94 0.41
N GLU A 138 -10.03 -5.37 1.59
CA GLU A 138 -8.87 -5.75 2.43
C GLU A 138 -8.90 -7.25 2.77
N ARG A 139 -10.07 -7.76 3.18
CA ARG A 139 -10.23 -9.16 3.55
C ARG A 139 -10.07 -10.11 2.36
N ALA A 140 -10.57 -9.74 1.19
CA ALA A 140 -10.40 -10.52 -0.04
C ALA A 140 -8.94 -10.55 -0.50
N LEU A 141 -8.22 -9.43 -0.39
CA LEU A 141 -6.79 -9.39 -0.65
C LEU A 141 -6.02 -10.27 0.33
N MET A 142 -6.25 -10.13 1.64
CA MET A 142 -5.62 -10.98 2.66
C MET A 142 -5.89 -12.47 2.39
N TYR A 143 -7.13 -12.83 2.07
CA TYR A 143 -7.49 -14.21 1.69
C TYR A 143 -6.63 -14.70 0.52
N ASN A 144 -6.53 -13.90 -0.55
CA ASN A 144 -5.78 -14.28 -1.74
C ASN A 144 -4.27 -14.42 -1.51
N ILE A 145 -3.71 -13.67 -0.57
CA ILE A 145 -2.31 -13.83 -0.16
C ILE A 145 -2.14 -15.09 0.71
N LEU A 146 -3.00 -15.26 1.73
CA LEU A 146 -2.90 -16.37 2.69
C LEU A 146 -3.05 -17.74 2.02
N ILE A 147 -3.99 -17.91 1.09
CA ILE A 147 -4.19 -19.21 0.40
C ILE A 147 -3.05 -19.62 -0.53
N ARG A 148 -2.09 -18.75 -0.77
CA ARG A 148 -0.88 -19.02 -1.56
C ARG A 148 0.32 -19.36 -0.68
N MET A 149 0.16 -19.38 0.65
CA MET A 149 1.16 -19.86 1.60
C MET A 149 1.09 -21.38 1.74
N ASP A 150 2.24 -22.05 1.79
CA ASP A 150 2.33 -23.51 1.70
C ASP A 150 1.48 -24.26 2.74
N GLU A 151 1.51 -23.83 4.00
CA GLU A 151 0.75 -24.46 5.07
C GLU A 151 -0.75 -24.14 5.03
N LEU A 152 -1.16 -23.04 4.37
CA LEU A 152 -2.53 -22.57 4.34
C LEU A 152 -3.28 -22.93 3.05
N LYS A 153 -2.58 -23.31 1.97
CA LYS A 153 -3.19 -23.56 0.65
C LYS A 153 -4.22 -24.69 0.66
N GLU A 154 -4.03 -25.71 1.51
CA GLU A 154 -4.97 -26.83 1.66
C GLU A 154 -6.21 -26.48 2.50
N HIS A 155 -6.19 -25.33 3.18
CA HIS A 155 -7.24 -24.86 4.08
C HIS A 155 -8.12 -23.75 3.52
N LYS A 156 -8.26 -23.69 2.18
CA LYS A 156 -9.03 -22.64 1.46
C LYS A 156 -10.45 -22.43 2.00
N GLY A 157 -11.16 -23.52 2.29
CA GLY A 157 -12.52 -23.45 2.82
C GLY A 157 -12.61 -22.84 4.22
N PHE A 158 -11.60 -23.09 5.05
CA PHE A 158 -11.48 -22.47 6.37
C PHE A 158 -11.17 -20.98 6.24
N LEU A 159 -10.14 -20.62 5.48
CA LEU A 159 -9.73 -19.22 5.26
C LEU A 159 -10.83 -18.40 4.59
N ASN A 160 -11.58 -19.00 3.67
CA ASN A 160 -12.73 -18.36 3.04
C ASN A 160 -13.76 -17.91 4.09
N ARG A 161 -14.18 -18.82 4.98
CA ARG A 161 -15.11 -18.49 6.07
C ARG A 161 -14.52 -17.51 7.08
N PHE A 162 -13.21 -17.62 7.33
CA PHE A 162 -12.48 -16.73 8.22
C PHE A 162 -12.46 -15.30 7.69
N CYS A 163 -12.01 -15.09 6.47
CA CYS A 163 -11.89 -13.77 5.85
C CYS A 163 -13.23 -13.16 5.45
N GLN A 164 -14.24 -13.97 5.10
CA GLN A 164 -15.58 -13.50 4.82
C GLN A 164 -16.24 -12.89 6.06
N PHE A 165 -15.94 -13.36 7.25
CA PHE A 165 -16.40 -12.94 8.57
C PHE A 165 -17.91 -13.12 8.83
N TYR A 166 -18.79 -12.66 7.92
CA TYR A 166 -20.25 -12.83 7.98
C TYR A 166 -20.74 -13.69 6.81
N PRO A 167 -20.66 -15.02 6.91
CA PRO A 167 -20.93 -15.91 5.78
C PRO A 167 -22.36 -15.88 5.25
N LYS A 168 -23.35 -15.48 6.08
CA LYS A 168 -24.77 -15.51 5.69
C LYS A 168 -25.25 -14.25 4.98
N LEU A 169 -24.58 -13.11 5.13
CA LEU A 169 -25.15 -11.83 4.74
C LEU A 169 -24.76 -11.34 3.33
N ASN A 170 -23.68 -11.82 2.70
CA ASN A 170 -23.18 -11.25 1.44
C ASN A 170 -22.37 -12.23 0.59
N GLN A 171 -22.80 -13.49 0.46
CA GLN A 171 -21.98 -14.51 -0.23
C GLN A 171 -21.71 -14.19 -1.71
N LYS A 172 -22.69 -13.66 -2.45
CA LYS A 172 -22.50 -13.26 -3.85
C LYS A 172 -21.46 -12.14 -3.98
N ASN A 173 -21.56 -11.13 -3.12
CA ASN A 173 -20.62 -10.02 -3.11
C ASN A 173 -19.23 -10.49 -2.68
N TRP A 174 -19.14 -11.34 -1.66
CA TRP A 174 -17.86 -11.87 -1.20
C TRP A 174 -17.11 -12.63 -2.29
N ASN A 175 -17.77 -13.55 -3.00
CA ASN A 175 -17.16 -14.30 -4.09
C ASN A 175 -16.69 -13.37 -5.23
N TRP A 176 -17.44 -12.31 -5.52
CA TRP A 176 -17.03 -11.30 -6.49
C TRP A 176 -15.71 -10.62 -6.07
N TYR A 177 -15.60 -10.18 -4.82
CA TYR A 177 -14.36 -9.58 -4.31
C TYR A 177 -13.20 -10.57 -4.34
N VAL A 178 -13.40 -11.81 -3.89
CA VAL A 178 -12.36 -12.85 -3.91
C VAL A 178 -11.83 -13.06 -5.34
N ASN A 179 -12.73 -13.19 -6.32
CA ASN A 179 -12.32 -13.40 -7.71
C ASN A 179 -11.62 -12.16 -8.31
N ALA A 180 -12.15 -10.97 -8.03
CA ALA A 180 -11.53 -9.72 -8.49
C ALA A 180 -10.09 -9.58 -7.96
N TYR A 181 -9.88 -9.84 -6.66
CA TYR A 181 -8.54 -9.77 -6.08
C TYR A 181 -7.64 -10.94 -6.46
N SER A 182 -8.18 -12.13 -6.77
CA SER A 182 -7.39 -13.23 -7.34
C SER A 182 -6.76 -12.81 -8.68
N THR A 183 -7.57 -12.25 -9.56
CA THR A 183 -7.09 -11.76 -10.87
C THR A 183 -6.04 -10.65 -10.72
N ARG A 184 -6.22 -9.72 -9.78
CA ARG A 184 -5.27 -8.64 -9.52
C ARG A 184 -3.93 -9.19 -9.04
N VAL A 185 -3.96 -10.08 -8.03
CA VAL A 185 -2.76 -10.73 -7.47
C VAL A 185 -2.03 -11.56 -8.53
N GLU A 186 -2.77 -12.29 -9.38
CA GLU A 186 -2.19 -13.10 -10.46
C GLU A 186 -1.49 -12.23 -11.53
N LYS A 187 -2.05 -11.07 -11.85
CA LYS A 187 -1.40 -10.11 -12.76
C LYS A 187 -0.08 -9.56 -12.24
N CYS A 188 0.07 -9.42 -10.94
CA CYS A 188 1.36 -9.00 -10.33
C CYS A 188 2.42 -10.11 -10.38
N GLY A 189 2.04 -11.38 -10.61
CA GLY A 189 2.94 -12.50 -10.79
C GLY A 189 3.52 -13.08 -9.50
N ASP A 190 4.32 -14.14 -9.66
CA ASP A 190 4.89 -14.90 -8.54
C ASP A 190 5.93 -14.10 -7.73
N ASP A 191 6.63 -13.16 -8.36
CA ASP A 191 7.59 -12.29 -7.68
C ASP A 191 6.91 -11.43 -6.61
N TYR A 192 5.74 -10.86 -6.91
CA TYR A 192 4.94 -10.13 -5.94
C TYR A 192 4.56 -11.01 -4.75
N ILE A 193 4.04 -12.23 -5.00
CA ILE A 193 3.64 -13.15 -3.95
C ILE A 193 4.84 -13.53 -3.07
N SER A 194 5.97 -13.85 -3.68
CA SER A 194 7.19 -14.22 -2.97
C SER A 194 7.71 -13.07 -2.09
N LYS A 195 7.71 -11.85 -2.60
CA LYS A 195 8.10 -10.65 -1.84
C LYS A 195 7.15 -10.41 -0.66
N MET A 196 5.84 -10.51 -0.88
CA MET A 196 4.85 -10.36 0.18
C MET A 196 5.00 -11.41 1.28
N HIS A 197 5.16 -12.69 0.92
CA HIS A 197 5.39 -13.76 1.89
C HIS A 197 6.66 -13.49 2.71
N ASN A 198 7.78 -13.19 2.04
CA ASN A 198 9.05 -12.91 2.72
C ASN A 198 8.96 -11.76 3.73
N ARG A 199 8.21 -10.70 3.40
CA ARG A 199 8.01 -9.55 4.30
C ARG A 199 7.07 -9.88 5.45
N LEU A 200 5.96 -10.55 5.16
CA LEU A 200 5.00 -10.98 6.19
C LEU A 200 5.66 -11.91 7.19
N PHE A 201 6.47 -12.89 6.74
CA PHE A 201 7.19 -13.80 7.63
C PHE A 201 8.36 -13.16 8.41
N ARG A 202 8.73 -11.91 8.12
CA ARG A 202 9.62 -11.09 8.95
C ARG A 202 8.88 -10.20 9.94
N ASN A 203 7.56 -10.10 9.83
CA ASN A 203 6.73 -9.25 10.68
C ASN A 203 6.21 -10.05 11.88
N GLU A 204 6.62 -9.67 13.10
CA GLU A 204 6.27 -10.38 14.34
C GLU A 204 4.76 -10.45 14.57
N LEU A 205 4.03 -9.37 14.23
CA LEU A 205 2.58 -9.33 14.38
C LEU A 205 1.89 -10.32 13.44
N PHE A 206 2.39 -10.44 12.23
CA PHE A 206 1.90 -11.44 11.27
C PHE A 206 2.17 -12.85 11.76
N LEU A 207 3.38 -13.14 12.22
CA LEU A 207 3.76 -14.47 12.73
C LEU A 207 2.85 -14.92 13.89
N ASP A 208 2.59 -14.03 14.85
CA ASP A 208 1.65 -14.36 15.94
C ASP A 208 0.26 -14.70 15.41
N CYS A 209 -0.27 -13.93 14.46
CA CYS A 209 -1.55 -14.21 13.84
C CYS A 209 -1.56 -15.51 13.03
N TYR A 210 -0.48 -15.78 12.32
CA TYR A 210 -0.29 -16.97 11.50
C TYR A 210 -0.29 -18.25 12.36
N HIS A 211 0.48 -18.28 13.44
CA HIS A 211 0.51 -19.40 14.39
C HIS A 211 -0.87 -19.67 15.01
N ARG A 212 -1.60 -18.59 15.36
CA ARG A 212 -2.98 -18.74 15.86
C ARG A 212 -3.93 -19.30 14.80
N LEU A 213 -3.78 -18.91 13.52
CA LEU A 213 -4.57 -19.50 12.43
C LEU A 213 -4.31 -20.99 12.29
N ILE A 214 -3.05 -21.43 12.33
CA ILE A 214 -2.68 -22.84 12.27
C ILE A 214 -3.27 -23.60 13.48
N GLU A 215 -3.13 -23.05 14.68
CA GLU A 215 -3.74 -23.63 15.89
C GLU A 215 -5.27 -23.83 15.77
N TYR A 216 -5.98 -22.86 15.18
CA TYR A 216 -7.43 -22.98 14.94
C TYR A 216 -7.77 -24.04 13.88
N ILE A 217 -6.92 -24.21 12.88
CA ILE A 217 -7.09 -25.24 11.85
C ILE A 217 -6.94 -26.65 12.46
N GLU A 218 -5.93 -26.82 13.30
CA GLU A 218 -5.63 -28.11 13.96
C GLU A 218 -6.65 -28.46 15.05
N ASN A 219 -7.08 -27.48 15.84
CA ASN A 219 -8.01 -27.64 16.96
C ASN A 219 -9.46 -27.33 16.55
N LYS A 220 -10.13 -28.30 15.93
CA LYS A 220 -11.52 -28.16 15.45
C LYS A 220 -12.56 -27.76 16.50
N ASN A 221 -12.24 -27.86 17.81
CA ASN A 221 -13.15 -27.57 18.93
C ASN A 221 -12.93 -26.20 19.60
N LYS A 222 -12.00 -25.38 19.11
CA LYS A 222 -11.78 -24.03 19.66
C LYS A 222 -12.87 -23.07 19.16
N GLU A 223 -13.59 -22.42 20.08
CA GLU A 223 -14.52 -21.36 19.73
C GLU A 223 -13.77 -20.13 19.16
N TRP A 224 -14.35 -19.53 18.12
CA TRP A 224 -13.77 -18.39 17.39
C TRP A 224 -13.97 -17.04 18.06
N ASN A 225 -13.79 -16.95 19.37
CA ASN A 225 -14.03 -15.70 20.12
C ASN A 225 -13.08 -14.56 19.72
N GLU A 226 -11.93 -14.90 19.11
CA GLU A 226 -10.90 -13.93 18.74
C GLU A 226 -10.82 -13.59 17.23
N LYS A 227 -11.75 -14.07 16.42
CA LYS A 227 -11.70 -13.90 14.96
C LYS A 227 -11.56 -12.46 14.51
N SER A 228 -12.33 -11.54 15.08
CA SER A 228 -12.25 -10.11 14.76
C SER A 228 -10.91 -9.50 15.16
N HIS A 229 -10.37 -9.92 16.28
CA HIS A 229 -9.07 -9.47 16.78
C HIS A 229 -7.93 -9.91 15.85
N ILE A 230 -7.90 -11.19 15.45
CA ILE A 230 -6.89 -11.71 14.51
C ILE A 230 -7.00 -11.02 13.15
N LEU A 231 -8.21 -10.85 12.61
CA LEU A 231 -8.40 -10.13 11.34
C LEU A 231 -7.89 -8.68 11.40
N ASN A 232 -8.16 -7.98 12.50
CA ASN A 232 -7.68 -6.62 12.66
C ASN A 232 -6.14 -6.55 12.75
N ARG A 233 -5.53 -7.46 13.49
CA ARG A 233 -4.06 -7.56 13.61
C ARG A 233 -3.41 -7.92 12.28
N LEU A 234 -3.97 -8.83 11.50
CA LEU A 234 -3.51 -9.13 10.13
C LEU A 234 -3.54 -7.87 9.26
N ARG A 235 -4.62 -7.07 9.30
CA ARG A 235 -4.68 -5.81 8.57
C ARG A 235 -3.54 -4.85 8.95
N VAL A 236 -3.23 -4.76 10.24
CA VAL A 236 -2.11 -3.94 10.72
C VAL A 236 -0.79 -4.47 10.20
N ALA A 237 -0.57 -5.78 10.22
CA ALA A 237 0.63 -6.40 9.67
C ALA A 237 0.78 -6.12 8.15
N PHE A 238 -0.29 -6.26 7.37
CA PHE A 238 -0.31 -5.91 5.95
C PHE A 238 -0.03 -4.42 5.71
N ALA A 239 -0.53 -3.55 6.58
CA ALA A 239 -0.23 -2.11 6.50
C ALA A 239 1.24 -1.80 6.82
N GLN A 240 1.83 -2.47 7.80
CA GLN A 240 3.26 -2.32 8.13
C GLN A 240 4.14 -2.73 6.96
N VAL A 241 3.85 -3.87 6.35
CA VAL A 241 4.57 -4.34 5.16
C VAL A 241 4.44 -3.36 3.98
N SER A 242 3.29 -2.71 3.80
CA SER A 242 3.11 -1.69 2.76
C SER A 242 3.93 -0.43 2.97
N ILE A 243 4.30 -0.09 4.21
CA ILE A 243 5.18 1.07 4.51
C ILE A 243 6.62 0.77 4.10
N GLU A 244 6.99 -0.51 4.04
CA GLU A 244 8.33 -0.95 3.66
C GLU A 244 8.55 -0.99 2.13
N GLU A 245 7.48 -0.87 1.34
CA GLU A 245 7.52 -0.70 -0.11
C GLU A 245 7.94 0.73 -0.50
#